data_a0bcb5c6056a0533c8bd7468d91bf55a
#
_entry.id   a0bcb5c6056a0533c8bd7468d91bf55a
#
_cell.length_a   1.000
_cell.length_b   1.000
_cell.length_c   1.000
_cell.angle_alpha   90.00
_cell.angle_beta   90.00
_cell.angle_gamma   90.00
#
_symmetry.space_group_name_H-M   'P 1'
#
loop_
_entity.id
_entity.type
_entity.pdbx_description
1 polymer ?
#
loop_
_entity_poly.entity_id
_entity_poly.type
_entity_poly.pdbx_seq_one_letter_code
_entity_poly.pdbx_strand_id
1 'polypeptide(L)'
;MAKASEDTPLLRQYFSIKAQHPDALLLYRVGDFYECYSADAVTLSKVLGMVLTRRNNGEKGDTEMAGFPHHALDTYLPKLVRSGLKVAICDQLEDPKLAQNKLVKRGVTEILTPGIAFGETMLEGKEHNWLAGLTYDGPECGAAFLDASTGTFRVAQGSVEYINTLLYSFRPSELVVQRDVWRTAREKYPEFCITPLDEWAFVPDAAREKLCSQLGVSSLKGFAVDRYPLAVCSAGALVSYLEQTHHTGLRNICSISRIDEGSFVWMDRFTFRNLEIFQSNSGTEGTSLVDVLDRCSSPMGSRLLREWLSLPILDIRALNSRYDVVQFFCDNEEALDEMRSRIRSEE
;
A
#
# COMPACT_ATOMS: atom_id res chain seq x y z
N MET A 1 40.41 -20.08 -8.47
CA MET A 1 39.12 -20.77 -8.40
C MET A 1 38.75 -20.87 -6.92
N ALA A 2 37.89 -19.98 -6.43
CA ALA A 2 37.41 -20.05 -5.05
C ALA A 2 36.44 -21.25 -4.96
N LYS A 3 36.73 -22.21 -4.06
CA LYS A 3 35.86 -23.33 -3.75
C LYS A 3 34.48 -22.76 -3.34
N ALA A 4 33.44 -23.07 -4.11
CA ALA A 4 32.06 -22.77 -3.74
C ALA A 4 31.80 -23.39 -2.36
N SER A 5 31.51 -22.58 -1.42
CA SER A 5 31.23 -22.96 -0.04
C SER A 5 29.84 -23.65 0.00
N GLU A 6 29.76 -24.89 0.49
CA GLU A 6 28.48 -25.64 0.56
C GLU A 6 27.62 -25.19 1.73
N ASP A 7 26.69 -24.27 1.51
CA ASP A 7 25.67 -23.89 2.52
C ASP A 7 24.81 -25.10 2.94
N THR A 8 24.32 -25.10 4.16
CA THR A 8 23.35 -26.13 4.56
C THR A 8 22.18 -26.15 3.60
N PRO A 9 21.52 -27.31 3.38
CA PRO A 9 20.37 -27.40 2.46
C PRO A 9 19.30 -26.35 2.72
N LEU A 10 19.08 -25.99 3.99
CA LEU A 10 18.14 -24.94 4.40
C LEU A 10 18.58 -23.56 3.94
N LEU A 11 19.85 -23.19 4.13
CA LEU A 11 20.36 -21.88 3.70
C LEU A 11 20.43 -21.76 2.17
N ARG A 12 20.75 -22.86 1.47
CA ARG A 12 20.66 -22.88 0.00
C ARG A 12 19.25 -22.58 -0.48
N GLN A 13 18.23 -23.16 0.15
CA GLN A 13 16.82 -22.88 -0.17
C GLN A 13 16.48 -21.43 0.13
N TYR A 14 16.88 -20.91 1.31
CA TYR A 14 16.69 -19.50 1.68
C TYR A 14 17.28 -18.55 0.64
N PHE A 15 18.54 -18.68 0.31
CA PHE A 15 19.21 -17.79 -0.65
C PHE A 15 18.68 -17.94 -2.08
N SER A 16 18.23 -19.14 -2.48
CA SER A 16 17.56 -19.35 -3.76
C SER A 16 16.24 -18.57 -3.85
N ILE A 17 15.44 -18.56 -2.78
CA ILE A 17 14.19 -17.78 -2.71
C ILE A 17 14.50 -16.29 -2.60
N LYS A 18 15.48 -15.91 -1.76
CA LYS A 18 15.91 -14.51 -1.61
C LYS A 18 16.40 -13.90 -2.94
N ALA A 19 17.07 -14.67 -3.78
CA ALA A 19 17.53 -14.22 -5.09
C ALA A 19 16.38 -13.87 -6.05
N GLN A 20 15.16 -14.42 -5.83
CA GLN A 20 13.95 -14.09 -6.60
C GLN A 20 13.28 -12.79 -6.07
N HIS A 21 13.54 -12.44 -4.80
CA HIS A 21 12.98 -11.26 -4.13
C HIS A 21 14.10 -10.45 -3.44
N PRO A 22 15.06 -9.92 -4.19
CA PRO A 22 16.26 -9.28 -3.62
C PRO A 22 15.95 -8.02 -2.83
N ASP A 23 14.89 -7.33 -3.18
CA ASP A 23 14.40 -6.07 -2.61
C ASP A 23 13.47 -6.25 -1.40
N ALA A 24 13.04 -7.48 -1.09
CA ALA A 24 12.14 -7.77 0.03
C ALA A 24 12.89 -8.41 1.20
N LEU A 25 12.59 -8.03 2.43
CA LEU A 25 13.00 -8.74 3.64
C LEU A 25 12.27 -10.08 3.67
N LEU A 26 13.02 -11.20 3.67
CA LEU A 26 12.45 -12.53 3.59
C LEU A 26 12.21 -13.11 4.99
N LEU A 27 10.96 -13.20 5.39
CA LEU A 27 10.52 -13.95 6.57
C LEU A 27 10.36 -15.42 6.20
N TYR A 28 11.33 -16.24 6.61
CA TYR A 28 11.41 -17.63 6.19
C TYR A 28 10.99 -18.59 7.29
N ARG A 29 9.93 -19.35 7.08
CA ARG A 29 9.35 -20.26 8.08
C ARG A 29 10.25 -21.47 8.35
N VAL A 30 10.70 -21.59 9.60
CA VAL A 30 11.48 -22.74 10.09
C VAL A 30 10.81 -23.28 11.37
N GLY A 31 10.05 -24.37 11.25
CA GLY A 31 9.26 -24.87 12.35
C GLY A 31 8.27 -23.84 12.88
N ASP A 32 8.41 -23.47 14.14
CA ASP A 32 7.53 -22.50 14.81
C ASP A 32 8.04 -21.04 14.75
N PHE A 33 9.06 -20.77 13.93
CA PHE A 33 9.65 -19.44 13.83
C PHE A 33 9.62 -18.92 12.37
N TYR A 34 9.56 -17.60 12.23
CA TYR A 34 10.06 -16.91 11.05
C TYR A 34 11.48 -16.45 11.33
N GLU A 35 12.41 -16.87 10.47
CA GLU A 35 13.83 -16.57 10.57
C GLU A 35 14.30 -15.77 9.37
N CYS A 36 15.19 -14.82 9.60
CA CYS A 36 15.93 -14.09 8.57
C CYS A 36 17.42 -14.37 8.73
N TYR A 37 18.15 -14.30 7.63
CA TYR A 37 19.59 -14.56 7.61
C TYR A 37 20.35 -13.41 6.96
N SER A 38 21.65 -13.28 7.32
CA SER A 38 22.58 -12.28 6.77
C SER A 38 22.02 -10.84 6.87
N ALA A 39 22.01 -10.07 5.77
CA ALA A 39 21.55 -8.68 5.75
C ALA A 39 20.10 -8.50 6.22
N ASP A 40 19.21 -9.46 5.90
CA ASP A 40 17.82 -9.41 6.35
C ASP A 40 17.71 -9.56 7.87
N ALA A 41 18.57 -10.41 8.49
CA ALA A 41 18.63 -10.57 9.94
C ALA A 41 19.07 -9.27 10.64
N VAL A 42 20.06 -8.59 10.10
CA VAL A 42 20.53 -7.29 10.62
C VAL A 42 19.41 -6.24 10.54
N THR A 43 18.72 -6.20 9.41
CA THR A 43 17.61 -5.27 9.19
C THR A 43 16.44 -5.56 10.15
N LEU A 44 16.05 -6.83 10.27
CA LEU A 44 15.00 -7.28 11.20
C LEU A 44 15.34 -6.91 12.65
N SER A 45 16.57 -7.23 13.08
CA SER A 45 17.05 -6.90 14.43
C SER A 45 17.01 -5.40 14.71
N LYS A 46 17.46 -4.59 13.76
CA LYS A 46 17.47 -3.12 13.90
C LYS A 46 16.08 -2.51 14.00
N VAL A 47 15.14 -2.95 13.15
CA VAL A 47 13.78 -2.38 13.09
C VAL A 47 12.93 -2.82 14.28
N LEU A 48 13.03 -4.08 14.68
CA LEU A 48 12.21 -4.64 15.76
C LEU A 48 12.86 -4.56 17.14
N GLY A 49 14.13 -4.14 17.23
CA GLY A 49 14.88 -4.14 18.50
C GLY A 49 15.18 -5.55 19.03
N MET A 50 15.22 -6.54 18.15
CA MET A 50 15.45 -7.95 18.54
C MET A 50 16.94 -8.28 18.59
N VAL A 51 17.27 -9.32 19.36
CA VAL A 51 18.64 -9.82 19.47
C VAL A 51 19.08 -10.44 18.15
N LEU A 52 20.21 -9.95 17.62
CA LEU A 52 20.90 -10.56 16.49
C LEU A 52 21.73 -11.73 17.03
N THR A 53 21.45 -12.93 16.56
CA THR A 53 22.16 -14.16 16.92
C THR A 53 23.03 -14.64 15.76
N ARG A 54 23.83 -15.66 15.98
CA ARG A 54 24.65 -16.31 14.95
C ARG A 54 24.31 -17.78 14.88
N ARG A 55 24.08 -18.26 13.68
CA ARG A 55 23.90 -19.69 13.41
C ARG A 55 25.21 -20.26 12.94
N ASN A 56 25.69 -21.26 13.66
CA ASN A 56 26.90 -21.98 13.27
C ASN A 56 26.58 -22.87 12.05
N ASN A 57 27.34 -22.69 10.97
CA ASN A 57 27.19 -23.45 9.71
C ASN A 57 28.36 -24.41 9.47
N GLY A 58 29.00 -24.86 10.54
CA GLY A 58 30.16 -25.78 10.47
C GLY A 58 31.44 -25.07 10.02
N GLU A 59 32.20 -25.68 9.09
CA GLU A 59 33.51 -25.18 8.64
C GLU A 59 33.49 -23.77 7.99
N LYS A 60 32.31 -23.18 7.75
CA LYS A 60 32.12 -21.91 7.01
C LYS A 60 31.97 -20.66 7.86
N GLY A 61 31.93 -20.83 9.16
CA GLY A 61 31.72 -19.72 10.07
C GLY A 61 30.23 -19.46 10.34
N ASP A 62 29.97 -18.43 11.14
CA ASP A 62 28.66 -18.07 11.63
C ASP A 62 27.92 -17.19 10.61
N THR A 63 26.64 -17.49 10.39
CA THR A 63 25.73 -16.61 9.64
C THR A 63 24.83 -15.86 10.63
N GLU A 64 24.72 -14.56 10.47
CA GLU A 64 23.82 -13.73 11.25
C GLU A 64 22.38 -14.20 11.06
N MET A 65 21.65 -14.30 12.16
CA MET A 65 20.28 -14.78 12.21
C MET A 65 19.48 -13.95 13.22
N ALA A 66 18.27 -13.60 12.86
CA ALA A 66 17.25 -13.04 13.75
C ALA A 66 15.90 -13.63 13.39
N GLY A 67 15.00 -13.76 14.37
CA GLY A 67 13.69 -14.34 14.11
C GLY A 67 12.76 -14.20 15.30
N PHE A 68 11.49 -14.51 15.05
CA PHE A 68 10.43 -14.46 16.05
C PHE A 68 9.45 -15.63 15.86
N PRO A 69 8.70 -16.02 16.92
CA PRO A 69 7.70 -17.08 16.82
C PRO A 69 6.63 -16.74 15.77
N HIS A 70 6.23 -17.70 14.95
CA HIS A 70 5.29 -17.49 13.86
C HIS A 70 3.94 -16.90 14.28
N HIS A 71 3.45 -17.28 15.48
CA HIS A 71 2.20 -16.73 16.01
C HIS A 71 2.29 -15.24 16.39
N ALA A 72 3.50 -14.66 16.40
CA ALA A 72 3.71 -13.24 16.64
C ALA A 72 3.81 -12.41 15.32
N LEU A 73 3.52 -13.04 14.17
CA LEU A 73 3.58 -12.37 12.86
C LEU A 73 2.74 -11.09 12.86
N ASP A 74 1.49 -11.17 13.31
CA ASP A 74 0.56 -10.03 13.34
C ASP A 74 1.03 -8.86 14.22
N THR A 75 1.94 -9.13 15.17
CA THR A 75 2.53 -8.09 16.02
C THR A 75 3.73 -7.41 15.38
N TYR A 76 4.55 -8.15 14.64
CA TYR A 76 5.83 -7.66 14.11
C TYR A 76 5.75 -7.19 12.67
N LEU A 77 4.93 -7.83 11.85
CA LEU A 77 4.76 -7.51 10.44
C LEU A 77 4.33 -6.04 10.20
N PRO A 78 3.36 -5.48 10.95
CA PRO A 78 3.01 -4.07 10.83
C PRO A 78 4.18 -3.11 11.07
N LYS A 79 5.05 -3.42 12.03
CA LYS A 79 6.22 -2.59 12.34
C LYS A 79 7.24 -2.58 11.19
N LEU A 80 7.44 -3.74 10.56
CA LEU A 80 8.33 -3.87 9.40
C LEU A 80 7.80 -3.09 8.21
N VAL A 81 6.52 -3.27 7.88
CA VAL A 81 5.89 -2.60 6.74
C VAL A 81 5.82 -1.07 6.96
N ARG A 82 5.46 -0.61 8.16
CA ARG A 82 5.45 0.83 8.52
C ARG A 82 6.84 1.47 8.50
N SER A 83 7.91 0.68 8.64
CA SER A 83 9.28 1.18 8.46
C SER A 83 9.69 1.37 7.00
N GLY A 84 8.77 1.14 6.05
CA GLY A 84 9.01 1.27 4.61
C GLY A 84 9.61 0.01 3.97
N LEU A 85 9.63 -1.11 4.68
CA LEU A 85 10.18 -2.36 4.14
C LEU A 85 9.11 -3.13 3.33
N LYS A 86 9.55 -3.69 2.22
CA LYS A 86 8.85 -4.75 1.51
C LYS A 86 9.18 -6.08 2.19
N VAL A 87 8.18 -6.85 2.56
CA VAL A 87 8.33 -8.10 3.33
C VAL A 87 7.73 -9.26 2.55
N ALA A 88 8.55 -10.27 2.25
CA ALA A 88 8.11 -11.52 1.63
C ALA A 88 7.92 -12.59 2.72
N ILE A 89 6.71 -13.10 2.84
CA ILE A 89 6.36 -14.20 3.74
C ILE A 89 6.58 -15.50 3.00
N CYS A 90 7.46 -16.34 3.52
CA CYS A 90 7.81 -17.63 2.94
C CYS A 90 7.40 -18.75 3.88
N ASP A 91 6.34 -19.44 3.53
CA ASP A 91 5.77 -20.53 4.32
C ASP A 91 6.13 -21.92 3.78
N GLN A 92 5.88 -22.92 4.63
CA GLN A 92 5.98 -24.32 4.28
C GLN A 92 4.79 -24.71 3.42
N LEU A 93 5.05 -25.22 2.19
CA LEU A 93 4.01 -25.62 1.22
C LEU A 93 3.54 -27.05 1.41
N GLU A 94 4.16 -27.81 2.32
CA GLU A 94 3.83 -29.21 2.64
C GLU A 94 3.93 -29.46 4.14
N ASP A 95 3.18 -30.44 4.62
CA ASP A 95 3.24 -30.83 6.04
C ASP A 95 4.62 -31.42 6.36
N PRO A 96 5.37 -30.88 7.34
CA PRO A 96 6.66 -31.42 7.78
C PRO A 96 6.63 -32.91 8.13
N LYS A 97 5.50 -33.42 8.62
CA LYS A 97 5.31 -34.83 8.96
C LYS A 97 5.34 -35.75 7.74
N LEU A 98 4.99 -35.24 6.55
CA LEU A 98 4.97 -35.98 5.30
C LEU A 98 6.32 -35.94 4.58
N ALA A 99 7.23 -35.04 4.95
CA ALA A 99 8.50 -34.83 4.27
C ALA A 99 9.55 -35.93 4.47
N GLN A 100 9.26 -36.98 5.28
CA GLN A 100 10.12 -38.18 5.46
C GLN A 100 11.63 -37.89 5.52
N ASN A 101 12.06 -37.01 6.43
CA ASN A 101 13.48 -36.56 6.56
C ASN A 101 14.05 -35.76 5.38
N LYS A 102 13.26 -35.33 4.42
CA LYS A 102 13.66 -34.39 3.36
C LYS A 102 13.45 -32.93 3.81
N LEU A 103 14.18 -32.02 3.19
CA LEU A 103 13.97 -30.59 3.39
C LEU A 103 12.54 -30.23 2.93
N VAL A 104 11.75 -29.68 3.84
CA VAL A 104 10.36 -29.23 3.57
C VAL A 104 10.40 -28.17 2.45
N LYS A 105 9.52 -28.33 1.46
CA LYS A 105 9.37 -27.36 0.38
C LYS A 105 8.74 -26.07 0.91
N ARG A 106 9.31 -24.94 0.56
CA ARG A 106 8.86 -23.60 0.94
C ARG A 106 8.71 -22.72 -0.28
N GLY A 107 7.85 -21.72 -0.18
CA GLY A 107 7.65 -20.71 -1.22
C GLY A 107 7.09 -19.43 -0.63
N VAL A 108 7.26 -18.34 -1.34
CA VAL A 108 6.65 -17.07 -0.98
C VAL A 108 5.14 -17.19 -1.21
N THR A 109 4.38 -16.97 -0.16
CA THR A 109 2.91 -17.02 -0.18
C THR A 109 2.30 -15.64 -0.31
N GLU A 110 3.00 -14.61 0.20
CA GLU A 110 2.51 -13.24 0.21
C GLU A 110 3.69 -12.26 0.24
N ILE A 111 3.53 -11.11 -0.42
CA ILE A 111 4.49 -10.01 -0.35
C ILE A 111 3.75 -8.76 0.09
N LEU A 112 4.07 -8.28 1.28
CA LEU A 112 3.49 -7.07 1.85
C LEU A 112 4.42 -5.88 1.66
N THR A 113 3.82 -4.76 1.29
CA THR A 113 4.50 -3.48 1.07
C THR A 113 3.74 -2.36 1.78
N PRO A 114 4.34 -1.19 1.97
CA PRO A 114 3.64 -0.07 2.62
C PRO A 114 2.28 0.27 2.00
N GLY A 115 2.15 0.19 0.67
CA GLY A 115 0.91 0.47 -0.06
C GLY A 115 -0.05 -0.73 -0.12
N ILE A 116 0.43 -1.95 0.20
CA ILE A 116 -0.37 -3.17 0.18
C ILE A 116 -0.31 -3.80 1.57
N ALA A 117 -0.86 -3.12 2.55
CA ALA A 117 -1.02 -3.63 3.89
C ALA A 117 -2.51 -3.93 4.11
N PHE A 118 -2.84 -5.18 4.44
CA PHE A 118 -4.20 -5.62 4.74
C PHE A 118 -4.32 -6.01 6.22
N GLY A 119 -5.53 -5.88 6.75
CA GLY A 119 -5.89 -6.31 8.09
C GLY A 119 -5.96 -5.18 9.12
N GLU A 120 -6.82 -5.38 10.11
CA GLU A 120 -7.13 -4.40 11.16
C GLU A 120 -5.90 -4.00 12.00
N THR A 121 -4.95 -4.92 12.18
CA THR A 121 -3.72 -4.68 12.95
C THR A 121 -2.69 -3.87 12.17
N MET A 122 -2.79 -3.83 10.84
CA MET A 122 -1.84 -3.15 9.97
C MET A 122 -2.24 -1.73 9.64
N LEU A 123 -3.54 -1.47 9.55
CA LEU A 123 -4.10 -0.18 9.17
C LEU A 123 -4.66 0.54 10.40
N GLU A 124 -4.41 1.82 10.48
CA GLU A 124 -5.23 2.70 11.31
C GLU A 124 -6.56 2.84 10.57
N GLY A 125 -7.60 2.10 11.01
CA GLY A 125 -8.86 1.96 10.28
C GLY A 125 -9.55 3.26 9.86
N LYS A 126 -9.14 4.40 10.43
CA LYS A 126 -9.65 5.75 10.14
C LYS A 126 -9.01 6.43 8.93
N GLU A 127 -7.95 5.88 8.35
CA GLU A 127 -7.23 6.43 7.21
C GLU A 127 -7.25 5.49 6.02
N HIS A 128 -7.16 6.04 4.82
CA HIS A 128 -6.89 5.25 3.62
C HIS A 128 -5.41 4.86 3.56
N ASN A 129 -5.13 3.65 3.09
CA ASN A 129 -3.78 3.24 2.74
C ASN A 129 -3.61 3.31 1.22
N TRP A 130 -3.21 4.48 0.72
CA TRP A 130 -3.09 4.70 -0.71
C TRP A 130 -1.82 4.09 -1.29
N LEU A 131 -2.00 3.21 -2.26
CA LEU A 131 -1.00 2.82 -3.24
C LEU A 131 -1.17 3.72 -4.46
N ALA A 132 -0.12 4.43 -4.90
CA ALA A 132 -0.21 5.27 -6.08
C ALA A 132 0.67 4.75 -7.22
N GLY A 133 0.22 4.95 -8.46
CA GLY A 133 0.98 4.68 -9.69
C GLY A 133 1.12 5.92 -10.53
N LEU A 134 2.29 6.14 -11.14
CA LEU A 134 2.55 7.27 -12.04
C LEU A 134 3.04 6.81 -13.40
N THR A 135 2.54 7.46 -14.44
CA THR A 135 2.99 7.30 -15.83
C THR A 135 3.24 8.68 -16.42
N TYR A 136 4.44 8.90 -16.92
CA TYR A 136 4.84 10.18 -17.51
C TYR A 136 4.87 10.12 -19.04
N ASP A 137 4.44 11.22 -19.68
CA ASP A 137 4.62 11.48 -21.11
C ASP A 137 4.91 12.98 -21.32
N GLY A 138 6.19 13.32 -21.36
CA GLY A 138 6.64 14.72 -21.46
C GLY A 138 6.12 15.58 -20.30
N PRO A 139 5.31 16.64 -20.57
CA PRO A 139 4.77 17.53 -19.55
C PRO A 139 3.51 16.97 -18.88
N GLU A 140 2.92 15.91 -19.42
CA GLU A 140 1.73 15.26 -18.88
C GLU A 140 2.09 14.07 -18.00
N CYS A 141 1.24 13.83 -17.02
CA CYS A 141 1.34 12.70 -16.11
C CYS A 141 -0.04 12.10 -15.85
N GLY A 142 -0.11 10.78 -15.88
CA GLY A 142 -1.24 10.02 -15.37
C GLY A 142 -0.94 9.53 -13.97
N ALA A 143 -1.93 9.55 -13.10
CA ALA A 143 -1.86 9.00 -11.76
C ALA A 143 -3.05 8.07 -11.48
N ALA A 144 -2.79 7.07 -10.68
CA ALA A 144 -3.81 6.21 -10.11
C ALA A 144 -3.56 6.09 -8.59
N PHE A 145 -4.63 6.10 -7.81
CA PHE A 145 -4.63 5.96 -6.36
C PHE A 145 -5.57 4.83 -5.98
N LEU A 146 -5.05 3.81 -5.36
CA LEU A 146 -5.79 2.61 -4.98
C LEU A 146 -5.64 2.36 -3.48
N ASP A 147 -6.74 2.28 -2.78
CA ASP A 147 -6.80 1.68 -1.46
C ASP A 147 -7.32 0.25 -1.62
N ALA A 148 -6.41 -0.70 -1.59
CA ALA A 148 -6.73 -2.11 -1.84
C ALA A 148 -7.58 -2.72 -0.72
N SER A 149 -7.56 -2.16 0.49
CA SER A 149 -8.38 -2.61 1.62
C SER A 149 -9.86 -2.28 1.46
N THR A 150 -10.15 -1.09 0.93
CA THR A 150 -11.53 -0.59 0.74
C THR A 150 -12.04 -0.79 -0.70
N GLY A 151 -11.15 -1.04 -1.66
CA GLY A 151 -11.48 -1.10 -3.08
C GLY A 151 -11.67 0.27 -3.73
N THR A 152 -11.35 1.36 -3.01
CA THR A 152 -11.46 2.71 -3.56
C THR A 152 -10.37 2.95 -4.59
N PHE A 153 -10.77 3.23 -5.85
CA PHE A 153 -9.84 3.39 -6.97
C PHE A 153 -10.12 4.70 -7.69
N ARG A 154 -9.14 5.62 -7.64
CA ARG A 154 -9.21 6.96 -8.23
C ARG A 154 -8.13 7.14 -9.28
N VAL A 155 -8.42 7.86 -10.36
CA VAL A 155 -7.45 8.17 -11.41
C VAL A 155 -7.51 9.63 -11.82
N ALA A 156 -6.38 10.17 -12.23
CA ALA A 156 -6.24 11.53 -12.75
C ALA A 156 -5.23 11.56 -13.90
N GLN A 157 -5.39 12.52 -14.80
CA GLN A 157 -4.38 12.85 -15.83
C GLN A 157 -4.37 14.35 -16.03
N GLY A 158 -3.19 14.93 -16.15
CA GLY A 158 -2.99 16.35 -16.37
C GLY A 158 -1.52 16.74 -16.26
N SER A 159 -1.24 17.99 -15.97
CA SER A 159 0.12 18.47 -15.80
C SER A 159 0.81 17.79 -14.63
N VAL A 160 2.15 17.73 -14.68
CA VAL A 160 2.96 17.18 -13.57
C VAL A 160 2.69 17.93 -12.27
N GLU A 161 2.45 19.24 -12.32
CA GLU A 161 2.13 20.08 -11.14
C GLU A 161 0.79 19.69 -10.53
N TYR A 162 -0.22 19.46 -11.36
CA TYR A 162 -1.53 18.97 -10.91
C TYR A 162 -1.41 17.62 -10.21
N ILE A 163 -0.73 16.65 -10.83
CA ILE A 163 -0.53 15.33 -10.24
C ILE A 163 0.30 15.40 -8.95
N ASN A 164 1.32 16.27 -8.86
CA ASN A 164 2.05 16.50 -7.62
C ASN A 164 1.12 16.97 -6.49
N THR A 165 0.20 17.88 -6.78
CA THR A 165 -0.78 18.33 -5.79
C THR A 165 -1.62 17.18 -5.27
N LEU A 166 -2.09 16.30 -6.16
CA LEU A 166 -2.85 15.11 -5.76
C LEU A 166 -2.01 14.15 -4.91
N LEU A 167 -0.73 13.93 -5.24
CA LEU A 167 0.17 13.11 -4.42
C LEU A 167 0.27 13.64 -2.98
N TYR A 168 0.37 14.95 -2.81
CA TYR A 168 0.41 15.55 -1.48
C TYR A 168 -0.94 15.54 -0.76
N SER A 169 -2.04 15.57 -1.50
CA SER A 169 -3.39 15.47 -0.94
C SER A 169 -3.72 14.06 -0.47
N PHE A 170 -3.40 13.04 -1.28
CA PHE A 170 -3.65 11.63 -0.97
C PHE A 170 -2.60 11.00 -0.05
N ARG A 171 -1.36 11.51 -0.06
CA ARG A 171 -0.24 11.03 0.76
C ARG A 171 -0.05 9.50 0.67
N PRO A 172 0.20 8.97 -0.52
CA PRO A 172 0.31 7.53 -0.68
C PRO A 172 1.44 6.94 0.18
N SER A 173 1.20 5.79 0.77
CA SER A 173 2.20 5.04 1.53
C SER A 173 3.27 4.44 0.61
N GLU A 174 2.92 4.25 -0.66
CA GLU A 174 3.82 3.71 -1.67
C GLU A 174 3.49 4.28 -3.06
N LEU A 175 4.54 4.54 -3.85
CA LEU A 175 4.47 5.07 -5.19
C LEU A 175 5.12 4.11 -6.18
N VAL A 176 4.34 3.55 -7.09
CA VAL A 176 4.80 2.65 -8.15
C VAL A 176 5.10 3.45 -9.41
N VAL A 177 6.30 3.30 -9.94
CA VAL A 177 6.76 4.00 -11.14
C VAL A 177 7.46 3.04 -12.10
N GLN A 178 7.59 3.42 -13.36
CA GLN A 178 8.39 2.69 -14.33
C GLN A 178 9.85 2.61 -13.86
N ARG A 179 10.51 1.50 -14.17
CA ARG A 179 11.88 1.22 -13.72
C ARG A 179 12.90 2.24 -14.25
N ASP A 180 12.73 2.72 -15.47
CA ASP A 180 13.60 3.72 -16.11
C ASP A 180 13.57 5.08 -15.41
N VAL A 181 12.40 5.51 -14.89
CA VAL A 181 12.25 6.79 -14.17
C VAL A 181 12.43 6.69 -12.65
N TRP A 182 12.65 5.48 -12.11
CA TRP A 182 12.71 5.24 -10.67
C TRP A 182 13.73 6.11 -9.92
N ARG A 183 14.93 6.28 -10.48
CA ARG A 183 15.99 7.10 -9.84
C ARG A 183 15.58 8.55 -9.74
N THR A 184 15.06 9.10 -10.83
CA THR A 184 14.56 10.49 -10.88
C THR A 184 13.37 10.70 -9.95
N ALA A 185 12.45 9.73 -9.91
CA ALA A 185 11.30 9.77 -9.01
C ALA A 185 11.74 9.77 -7.54
N ARG A 186 12.74 8.94 -7.16
CA ARG A 186 13.26 8.88 -5.79
C ARG A 186 13.95 10.18 -5.34
N GLU A 187 14.62 10.86 -6.27
CA GLU A 187 15.20 12.19 -5.99
C GLU A 187 14.11 13.26 -5.84
N LYS A 188 13.06 13.19 -6.68
CA LYS A 188 11.97 14.16 -6.70
C LYS A 188 11.02 14.01 -5.50
N TYR A 189 10.79 12.79 -5.04
CA TYR A 189 9.83 12.45 -3.98
C TYR A 189 10.50 11.66 -2.84
N PRO A 190 11.47 12.24 -2.13
CA PRO A 190 12.23 11.52 -1.10
C PRO A 190 11.39 11.08 0.11
N GLU A 191 10.21 11.68 0.29
CA GLU A 191 9.28 11.37 1.36
C GLU A 191 8.42 10.13 1.13
N PHE A 192 8.30 9.65 -0.12
CA PHE A 192 7.50 8.48 -0.44
C PHE A 192 8.35 7.21 -0.56
N CYS A 193 7.79 6.08 -0.19
CA CYS A 193 8.34 4.78 -0.54
C CYS A 193 8.12 4.54 -2.04
N ILE A 194 9.19 4.45 -2.85
CA ILE A 194 9.07 4.33 -4.31
C ILE A 194 9.52 2.97 -4.77
N THR A 195 8.61 2.26 -5.43
CA THR A 195 8.83 0.92 -5.97
C THR A 195 8.87 0.94 -7.50
N PRO A 196 9.97 0.43 -8.10
CA PRO A 196 10.05 0.29 -9.54
C PRO A 196 9.24 -0.92 -10.02
N LEU A 197 8.46 -0.74 -11.07
CA LEU A 197 7.78 -1.82 -11.78
C LEU A 197 8.25 -1.87 -13.23
N ASP A 198 8.22 -3.05 -13.84
CA ASP A 198 8.68 -3.25 -15.21
C ASP A 198 7.80 -2.51 -16.20
N GLU A 199 8.42 -1.99 -17.26
CA GLU A 199 7.81 -1.10 -18.25
C GLU A 199 6.60 -1.70 -18.97
N TRP A 200 6.58 -3.04 -19.15
CA TRP A 200 5.45 -3.71 -19.80
C TRP A 200 4.10 -3.50 -19.08
N ALA A 201 4.11 -3.30 -17.76
CA ALA A 201 2.91 -3.06 -16.97
C ALA A 201 2.25 -1.71 -17.28
N PHE A 202 3.02 -0.77 -17.84
CA PHE A 202 2.56 0.58 -18.22
C PHE A 202 2.21 0.69 -19.72
N VAL A 203 2.27 -0.42 -20.47
CA VAL A 203 1.87 -0.42 -21.90
C VAL A 203 0.34 -0.26 -21.99
N PRO A 204 -0.18 0.69 -22.81
CA PRO A 204 -1.60 1.04 -22.84
C PRO A 204 -2.54 -0.16 -23.05
N ASP A 205 -2.24 -1.06 -23.96
CA ASP A 205 -3.09 -2.21 -24.26
C ASP A 205 -3.08 -3.23 -23.10
N ALA A 206 -1.91 -3.53 -22.55
CA ALA A 206 -1.76 -4.43 -21.42
C ALA A 206 -2.46 -3.88 -20.16
N ALA A 207 -2.27 -2.58 -19.87
CA ALA A 207 -2.90 -1.91 -18.75
C ALA A 207 -4.44 -1.91 -18.87
N ARG A 208 -4.96 -1.65 -20.07
CA ARG A 208 -6.41 -1.68 -20.37
C ARG A 208 -6.98 -3.09 -20.18
N GLU A 209 -6.31 -4.11 -20.70
CA GLU A 209 -6.73 -5.50 -20.55
C GLU A 209 -6.79 -5.90 -19.07
N LYS A 210 -5.75 -5.58 -18.31
CA LYS A 210 -5.69 -5.83 -16.87
C LYS A 210 -6.84 -5.17 -16.11
N LEU A 211 -7.11 -3.89 -16.37
CA LEU A 211 -8.22 -3.16 -15.75
C LEU A 211 -9.57 -3.76 -16.13
N CYS A 212 -9.82 -4.06 -17.39
CA CYS A 212 -11.06 -4.68 -17.83
C CYS A 212 -11.28 -6.04 -17.15
N SER A 213 -10.23 -6.85 -17.05
CA SER A 213 -10.27 -8.13 -16.35
C SER A 213 -10.59 -7.98 -14.87
N GLN A 214 -9.91 -7.05 -14.17
CA GLN A 214 -10.13 -6.79 -12.74
C GLN A 214 -11.55 -6.29 -12.46
N LEU A 215 -12.05 -5.36 -13.28
CA LEU A 215 -13.38 -4.74 -13.11
C LEU A 215 -14.52 -5.60 -13.68
N GLY A 216 -14.21 -6.73 -14.33
CA GLY A 216 -15.21 -7.63 -14.92
C GLY A 216 -15.98 -7.03 -16.09
N VAL A 217 -15.35 -6.12 -16.86
CA VAL A 217 -16.00 -5.40 -17.97
C VAL A 217 -15.27 -5.58 -19.30
N SER A 218 -15.98 -5.42 -20.40
CA SER A 218 -15.40 -5.44 -21.74
C SER A 218 -14.84 -4.08 -22.20
N SER A 219 -15.17 -3.00 -21.50
CA SER A 219 -14.78 -1.64 -21.88
C SER A 219 -14.79 -0.69 -20.68
N LEU A 220 -13.82 0.24 -20.65
CA LEU A 220 -13.71 1.27 -19.61
C LEU A 220 -14.61 2.49 -19.84
N LYS A 221 -15.37 2.53 -20.94
CA LYS A 221 -16.26 3.65 -21.29
C LYS A 221 -17.29 3.97 -20.22
N GLY A 222 -17.81 2.96 -19.55
CA GLY A 222 -18.79 3.12 -18.47
C GLY A 222 -18.25 3.89 -17.25
N PHE A 223 -16.93 3.89 -17.06
CA PHE A 223 -16.26 4.64 -16.00
C PHE A 223 -15.75 6.03 -16.44
N ALA A 224 -15.93 6.40 -17.73
CA ALA A 224 -15.46 7.66 -18.32
C ALA A 224 -13.94 7.90 -18.22
N VAL A 225 -13.12 6.83 -18.12
CA VAL A 225 -11.65 6.90 -17.99
C VAL A 225 -10.91 6.55 -19.29
N ASP A 226 -11.60 6.02 -20.30
CA ASP A 226 -11.01 5.54 -21.56
C ASP A 226 -10.29 6.62 -22.38
N ARG A 227 -10.60 7.89 -22.15
CA ARG A 227 -9.98 9.05 -22.81
C ARG A 227 -8.70 9.54 -22.13
N TYR A 228 -8.29 8.90 -21.04
CA TYR A 228 -7.14 9.28 -20.22
C TYR A 228 -6.08 8.17 -20.23
N PRO A 229 -5.33 8.02 -21.35
CA PRO A 229 -4.46 6.85 -21.55
C PRO A 229 -3.37 6.72 -20.48
N LEU A 230 -2.75 7.82 -20.02
CA LEU A 230 -1.73 7.75 -18.99
C LEU A 230 -2.31 7.33 -17.63
N ALA A 231 -3.50 7.82 -17.29
CA ALA A 231 -4.21 7.40 -16.08
C ALA A 231 -4.59 5.91 -16.12
N VAL A 232 -5.00 5.40 -17.30
CA VAL A 232 -5.28 3.98 -17.54
C VAL A 232 -4.00 3.15 -17.39
N CYS A 233 -2.87 3.62 -17.94
CA CYS A 233 -1.57 2.94 -17.76
C CYS A 233 -1.18 2.85 -16.28
N SER A 234 -1.28 3.95 -15.54
CA SER A 234 -1.00 3.96 -14.10
C SER A 234 -1.90 2.99 -13.32
N ALA A 235 -3.19 2.97 -13.64
CA ALA A 235 -4.14 2.10 -12.96
C ALA A 235 -3.90 0.62 -13.29
N GLY A 236 -3.64 0.28 -14.57
CA GLY A 236 -3.31 -1.10 -14.99
C GLY A 236 -2.00 -1.59 -14.37
N ALA A 237 -1.02 -0.69 -14.23
CA ALA A 237 0.23 -0.99 -13.54
C ALA A 237 0.01 -1.35 -12.06
N LEU A 238 -0.89 -0.65 -11.34
CA LEU A 238 -1.23 -1.01 -9.98
C LEU A 238 -1.89 -2.39 -9.87
N VAL A 239 -2.80 -2.74 -10.79
CA VAL A 239 -3.39 -4.08 -10.83
C VAL A 239 -2.32 -5.14 -11.09
N SER A 240 -1.40 -4.88 -12.02
CA SER A 240 -0.27 -5.78 -12.29
C SER A 240 0.66 -5.93 -11.09
N TYR A 241 0.88 -4.85 -10.34
CA TYR A 241 1.68 -4.86 -9.12
C TYR A 241 1.04 -5.70 -8.01
N LEU A 242 -0.28 -5.61 -7.82
CA LEU A 242 -1.01 -6.46 -6.88
C LEU A 242 -0.84 -7.95 -7.23
N GLU A 243 -0.93 -8.31 -8.50
CA GLU A 243 -0.72 -9.71 -8.94
C GLU A 243 0.72 -10.18 -8.66
N GLN A 244 1.73 -9.34 -8.91
CA GLN A 244 3.14 -9.67 -8.63
C GLN A 244 3.44 -9.82 -7.14
N THR A 245 2.67 -9.18 -6.28
CA THR A 245 2.76 -9.31 -4.82
C THR A 245 1.88 -10.43 -4.26
N HIS A 246 1.36 -11.31 -5.13
CA HIS A 246 0.48 -12.43 -4.80
C HIS A 246 -0.90 -12.03 -4.26
N HIS A 247 -1.33 -10.80 -4.46
CA HIS A 247 -2.69 -10.34 -4.15
C HIS A 247 -3.53 -10.42 -5.43
N THR A 248 -4.21 -11.53 -5.63
CA THR A 248 -5.05 -11.76 -6.81
C THR A 248 -6.52 -11.85 -6.46
N GLY A 249 -7.37 -11.47 -7.41
CA GLY A 249 -8.82 -11.65 -7.28
C GLY A 249 -9.46 -10.80 -6.18
N LEU A 250 -8.94 -9.59 -5.93
CA LEU A 250 -9.50 -8.64 -4.96
C LEU A 250 -10.89 -8.17 -5.44
N ARG A 251 -11.93 -8.84 -4.98
CA ARG A 251 -13.32 -8.64 -5.41
C ARG A 251 -13.88 -7.28 -5.00
N ASN A 252 -13.29 -6.65 -4.00
CA ASN A 252 -13.66 -5.31 -3.55
C ASN A 252 -13.26 -4.21 -4.56
N ILE A 253 -12.28 -4.45 -5.44
CA ILE A 253 -11.90 -3.52 -6.50
C ILE A 253 -12.81 -3.74 -7.71
N CYS A 254 -14.01 -3.16 -7.67
CA CYS A 254 -15.07 -3.34 -8.68
C CYS A 254 -15.42 -2.04 -9.44
N SER A 255 -14.83 -0.91 -9.08
CA SER A 255 -15.09 0.38 -9.71
C SER A 255 -13.84 1.25 -9.75
N ILE A 256 -13.80 2.17 -10.71
CA ILE A 256 -12.77 3.18 -10.86
C ILE A 256 -13.44 4.51 -11.15
N SER A 257 -12.96 5.58 -10.55
CA SER A 257 -13.52 6.92 -10.73
C SER A 257 -12.43 7.94 -11.03
N ARG A 258 -12.80 8.97 -11.80
CA ARG A 258 -11.88 10.03 -12.20
C ARG A 258 -11.93 11.20 -11.23
N ILE A 259 -10.78 11.79 -10.99
CA ILE A 259 -10.62 13.10 -10.34
C ILE A 259 -10.47 14.13 -11.45
N ASP A 260 -11.42 15.06 -11.55
CA ASP A 260 -11.40 16.12 -12.55
C ASP A 260 -10.67 17.36 -12.03
N GLU A 261 -9.67 17.81 -12.80
CA GLU A 261 -9.05 19.11 -12.54
C GLU A 261 -10.10 20.22 -12.60
N GLY A 262 -10.10 21.10 -11.60
CA GLY A 262 -11.10 22.18 -11.49
C GLY A 262 -12.40 21.81 -10.78
N SER A 263 -12.61 20.57 -10.38
CA SER A 263 -13.75 20.17 -9.55
C SER A 263 -13.52 20.40 -8.06
N PHE A 264 -12.28 20.64 -7.66
CA PHE A 264 -11.87 20.77 -6.26
C PHE A 264 -11.08 22.05 -6.02
N VAL A 265 -11.08 22.52 -4.77
CA VAL A 265 -10.21 23.63 -4.34
C VAL A 265 -8.77 23.15 -4.44
N TRP A 266 -7.98 23.85 -5.23
CA TRP A 266 -6.56 23.56 -5.37
C TRP A 266 -5.81 24.01 -4.12
N MET A 267 -5.06 23.11 -3.50
CA MET A 267 -4.21 23.39 -2.36
C MET A 267 -2.85 22.75 -2.57
N ASP A 268 -1.79 23.55 -2.52
CA ASP A 268 -0.44 23.02 -2.61
C ASP A 268 0.06 22.42 -1.28
N ARG A 269 1.23 21.80 -1.29
CA ARG A 269 1.86 21.20 -0.11
C ARG A 269 2.00 22.19 1.04
N PHE A 270 2.37 23.43 0.75
CA PHE A 270 2.59 24.45 1.77
C PHE A 270 1.26 24.88 2.41
N THR A 271 0.22 25.00 1.62
CA THR A 271 -1.14 25.29 2.08
C THR A 271 -1.64 24.20 3.02
N PHE A 272 -1.54 22.91 2.65
CA PHE A 272 -1.90 21.79 3.51
C PHE A 272 -1.17 21.81 4.84
N ARG A 273 0.15 22.06 4.81
CA ARG A 273 1.00 22.13 5.99
C ARG A 273 0.68 23.32 6.87
N ASN A 274 0.51 24.52 6.28
CA ASN A 274 0.28 25.75 7.02
C ASN A 274 -1.12 25.79 7.66
N LEU A 275 -2.11 25.16 7.02
CA LEU A 275 -3.46 24.99 7.58
C LEU A 275 -3.54 23.86 8.61
N GLU A 276 -2.46 23.10 8.81
CA GLU A 276 -2.41 21.98 9.75
C GLU A 276 -3.58 21.00 9.59
N ILE A 277 -3.94 20.69 8.33
CA ILE A 277 -5.16 19.89 8.04
C ILE A 277 -5.04 18.50 8.62
N PHE A 278 -3.91 17.79 8.38
CA PHE A 278 -3.70 16.40 8.80
C PHE A 278 -2.61 16.21 9.83
N GLN A 279 -1.74 17.19 10.03
CA GLN A 279 -0.63 17.13 10.97
C GLN A 279 -0.36 18.50 11.56
N SER A 280 -0.13 18.56 12.87
CA SER A 280 0.29 19.79 13.52
C SER A 280 1.76 20.10 13.25
N ASN A 281 2.07 21.37 13.08
CA ASN A 281 3.45 21.88 13.00
C ASN A 281 4.19 21.81 14.36
N SER A 282 3.44 21.64 15.46
CA SER A 282 3.99 21.44 16.81
C SER A 282 4.41 19.99 17.09
N GLY A 283 4.40 19.12 16.09
CA GLY A 283 4.76 17.72 16.22
C GLY A 283 3.70 16.91 16.98
N THR A 284 4.15 15.93 17.77
CA THR A 284 3.26 14.97 18.47
C THR A 284 2.42 15.59 19.59
N GLU A 285 2.77 16.78 20.05
CA GLU A 285 2.02 17.50 21.10
C GLU A 285 0.92 18.41 20.54
N GLY A 286 0.91 18.64 19.21
CA GLY A 286 -0.06 19.49 18.53
C GLY A 286 -1.31 18.72 18.09
N THR A 287 -2.37 19.49 17.82
CA THR A 287 -3.66 18.97 17.33
C THR A 287 -3.90 19.51 15.92
N SER A 288 -4.17 18.65 14.96
CA SER A 288 -4.48 19.03 13.59
C SER A 288 -5.98 19.36 13.41
N LEU A 289 -6.32 19.97 12.27
CA LEU A 289 -7.73 20.25 11.96
C LEU A 289 -8.58 18.97 11.95
N VAL A 290 -8.08 17.89 11.34
CA VAL A 290 -8.82 16.63 11.30
C VAL A 290 -9.01 16.01 12.68
N ASP A 291 -8.05 16.14 13.60
CA ASP A 291 -8.19 15.61 14.96
C ASP A 291 -9.32 16.31 15.74
N VAL A 292 -9.56 17.58 15.44
CA VAL A 292 -10.68 18.34 16.03
C VAL A 292 -12.01 17.96 15.41
N LEU A 293 -12.05 17.80 14.06
CA LEU A 293 -13.27 17.58 13.31
C LEU A 293 -13.72 16.11 13.32
N ASP A 294 -12.79 15.15 13.42
CA ASP A 294 -13.14 13.72 13.35
C ASP A 294 -13.87 13.26 14.63
N ARG A 295 -15.19 13.35 14.58
CA ARG A 295 -16.11 12.81 15.57
C ARG A 295 -16.95 11.69 14.96
N CYS A 296 -16.46 11.07 13.88
CA CYS A 296 -17.14 10.01 13.17
C CYS A 296 -17.33 8.78 14.06
N SER A 297 -18.49 8.13 13.92
CA SER A 297 -18.82 6.92 14.69
C SER A 297 -18.22 5.67 14.07
N SER A 298 -17.74 5.75 12.82
CA SER A 298 -17.18 4.64 12.06
C SER A 298 -15.87 5.00 11.35
N PRO A 299 -14.95 4.05 11.13
CA PRO A 299 -13.77 4.24 10.31
C PRO A 299 -14.09 4.70 8.87
N MET A 300 -15.16 4.19 8.29
CA MET A 300 -15.64 4.62 6.97
C MET A 300 -15.98 6.12 6.93
N GLY A 301 -16.64 6.64 7.97
CA GLY A 301 -16.94 8.06 8.10
C GLY A 301 -15.67 8.91 8.25
N SER A 302 -14.70 8.46 9.05
CA SER A 302 -13.42 9.14 9.21
C SER A 302 -12.64 9.19 7.89
N ARG A 303 -12.61 8.11 7.10
CA ARG A 303 -11.98 8.11 5.77
C ARG A 303 -12.66 9.09 4.82
N LEU A 304 -14.01 9.13 4.80
CA LEU A 304 -14.76 10.07 3.97
C LEU A 304 -14.50 11.54 4.37
N LEU A 305 -14.44 11.83 5.67
CA LEU A 305 -14.11 13.17 6.17
C LEU A 305 -12.71 13.59 5.69
N ARG A 306 -11.72 12.72 5.79
CA ARG A 306 -10.36 12.98 5.32
C ARG A 306 -10.32 13.20 3.81
N GLU A 307 -11.07 12.42 3.02
CA GLU A 307 -11.19 12.62 1.58
C GLU A 307 -11.79 14.01 1.25
N TRP A 308 -12.83 14.43 1.97
CA TRP A 308 -13.42 15.75 1.79
C TRP A 308 -12.49 16.90 2.15
N LEU A 309 -11.66 16.73 3.16
CA LEU A 309 -10.63 17.70 3.53
C LEU A 309 -9.47 17.73 2.54
N SER A 310 -9.12 16.57 1.95
CA SER A 310 -8.08 16.45 0.92
C SER A 310 -8.48 17.13 -0.39
N LEU A 311 -9.75 16.98 -0.77
CA LEU A 311 -10.31 17.44 -2.04
C LEU A 311 -11.65 18.18 -1.80
N PRO A 312 -11.61 19.42 -1.26
CA PRO A 312 -12.81 20.20 -1.06
C PRO A 312 -13.48 20.54 -2.40
N ILE A 313 -14.74 20.19 -2.56
CA ILE A 313 -15.46 20.39 -3.83
C ILE A 313 -15.81 21.85 -4.06
N LEU A 314 -15.83 22.27 -5.34
CA LEU A 314 -16.22 23.62 -5.76
C LEU A 314 -17.72 23.73 -6.14
N ASP A 315 -18.39 22.60 -6.38
CA ASP A 315 -19.80 22.59 -6.76
C ASP A 315 -20.69 22.97 -5.57
N ILE A 316 -21.24 24.19 -5.64
CA ILE A 316 -22.14 24.76 -4.61
C ILE A 316 -23.41 23.90 -4.43
N ARG A 317 -23.92 23.27 -5.50
CA ARG A 317 -25.13 22.44 -5.39
C ARG A 317 -24.82 21.17 -4.59
N ALA A 318 -23.70 20.52 -4.89
CA ALA A 318 -23.25 19.35 -4.16
C ALA A 318 -22.91 19.69 -2.69
N LEU A 319 -22.32 20.87 -2.43
CA LEU A 319 -22.10 21.37 -1.05
C LEU A 319 -23.41 21.56 -0.30
N ASN A 320 -24.38 22.24 -0.91
CA ASN A 320 -25.68 22.45 -0.27
C ASN A 320 -26.41 21.12 0.01
N SER A 321 -26.35 20.16 -0.93
CA SER A 321 -26.90 18.83 -0.68
C SER A 321 -26.28 18.12 0.52
N ARG A 322 -24.95 18.30 0.74
CA ARG A 322 -24.28 17.78 1.95
C ARG A 322 -24.80 18.49 3.21
N TYR A 323 -24.96 19.81 3.15
CA TYR A 323 -25.48 20.59 4.28
C TYR A 323 -26.92 20.24 4.60
N ASP A 324 -27.76 19.99 3.59
CA ASP A 324 -29.15 19.54 3.77
C ASP A 324 -29.24 18.21 4.54
N VAL A 325 -28.32 17.26 4.24
CA VAL A 325 -28.21 15.99 4.97
C VAL A 325 -27.77 16.22 6.42
N VAL A 326 -26.79 17.08 6.65
CA VAL A 326 -26.32 17.42 8.00
C VAL A 326 -27.47 18.09 8.79
N GLN A 327 -28.17 19.07 8.18
CA GLN A 327 -29.32 19.75 8.80
C GLN A 327 -30.41 18.76 9.18
N PHE A 328 -30.75 17.83 8.27
CA PHE A 328 -31.74 16.79 8.56
C PHE A 328 -31.40 16.01 9.84
N PHE A 329 -30.16 15.59 10.02
CA PHE A 329 -29.73 14.85 11.21
C PHE A 329 -29.63 15.75 12.46
N CYS A 330 -29.35 17.04 12.31
CA CYS A 330 -29.40 17.98 13.42
C CYS A 330 -30.82 18.19 13.93
N ASP A 331 -31.81 18.17 13.04
CA ASP A 331 -33.24 18.36 13.37
C ASP A 331 -33.92 17.05 13.80
N ASN A 332 -33.29 15.88 13.58
CA ASN A 332 -33.86 14.55 13.84
C ASN A 332 -32.89 13.65 14.60
N GLU A 333 -32.73 13.89 15.91
CA GLU A 333 -31.78 13.15 16.76
C GLU A 333 -32.06 11.64 16.80
N GLU A 334 -33.32 11.22 16.83
CA GLU A 334 -33.72 9.80 16.83
C GLU A 334 -33.21 9.08 15.56
N ALA A 335 -33.33 9.71 14.38
CA ALA A 335 -32.86 9.17 13.12
C ALA A 335 -31.34 9.09 13.10
N LEU A 336 -30.64 10.05 13.70
CA LEU A 336 -29.17 10.04 13.85
C LEU A 336 -28.71 8.88 14.72
N ASP A 337 -29.35 8.66 15.86
CA ASP A 337 -28.98 7.60 16.79
C ASP A 337 -29.29 6.21 16.23
N GLU A 338 -30.40 6.05 15.53
CA GLU A 338 -30.72 4.82 14.79
C GLU A 338 -29.67 4.52 13.72
N MET A 339 -29.31 5.52 12.91
CA MET A 339 -28.27 5.37 11.88
C MET A 339 -26.92 4.99 12.48
N ARG A 340 -26.50 5.66 13.54
CA ARG A 340 -25.24 5.35 14.25
C ARG A 340 -25.22 3.95 14.83
N SER A 341 -26.34 3.48 15.38
CA SER A 341 -26.48 2.13 15.91
C SER A 341 -26.33 1.07 14.81
N ARG A 342 -26.97 1.28 13.66
CA ARG A 342 -26.89 0.36 12.51
C ARG A 342 -25.47 0.29 11.94
N ILE A 343 -24.82 1.43 11.73
CA ILE A 343 -23.43 1.48 11.20
C ILE A 343 -22.48 0.73 12.13
N ARG A 344 -22.59 0.89 13.47
CA ARG A 344 -21.75 0.18 14.44
C ARG A 344 -21.99 -1.32 14.50
N SER A 345 -23.17 -1.79 14.12
CA SER A 345 -23.49 -3.22 14.15
C SER A 345 -22.97 -3.98 12.91
N GLU A 346 -22.54 -3.27 11.88
CA GLU A 346 -21.99 -3.84 10.64
C GLU A 346 -20.44 -3.86 10.60
N GLU A 347 -19.79 -3.23 11.59
CA GLU A 347 -18.36 -3.29 11.84
C GLU A 347 -18.00 -4.42 12.84
#